data_35846d03548747c623568d27f6712552
#
_entry.id   35846d03548747c623568d27f6712552
#
_cell.length_a   1.000
_cell.length_b   1.000
_cell.length_c   1.000
_cell.angle_alpha   90.00
_cell.angle_beta   90.00
_cell.angle_gamma   90.00
#
_symmetry.space_group_name_H-M   'P 1'
#
loop_
_entity.id
_entity.type
_entity.pdbx_description
1 polymer ?
#
loop_
_entity_poly.entity_id
_entity_poly.type
_entity_poly.pdbx_seq_one_letter_code
_entity_poly.pdbx_strand_id
1 'polypeptide(L)'
;HQEVTMTALSPVWLDSRSRYLRDMYRPGMVMEQWNPETRRHDRYVIDRVTAQSHSLTLRNAQGETQVVRISSLDSSWSLFRPEKMPVADGERLRVTGKIPGLRVSGGDRLQVASVSEDAMTVVVPGRAEPATLPVGDSPFTALKLESGWVETPGHSVSDSATVFASVTQMAMDNATLNGLARSGRDVRLYSSLDETRTAEKLARHPSFTVVSEQIKARAGETLLETAISLQKAGLHTPAQQAIHLALPVVESKNLAFSMVDLLTEAKSFAAEGTSFTELGGEINAQIKRGDLLYVDVAKGYGTGLLVSRASYEAEKSILRHILEGKEAVTPLMERVPGELMEKLTSGQRAATRMILETSDRFTVVQGYAGVGKTTQFRAVMSAVNMLPESERPRVVGLGPTHRAVGEMRSAGVDAQ
;
A
#
# COMPACT_ATOMS: atom_id res chain seq x y z
N HIS A 1 27.41 -23.62 -14.05
CA HIS A 1 26.53 -22.47 -13.88
C HIS A 1 27.39 -21.29 -13.45
N GLN A 2 27.42 -20.26 -14.26
CA GLN A 2 28.11 -19.02 -13.92
C GLN A 2 27.18 -18.24 -12.98
N GLU A 3 27.70 -17.78 -11.86
CA GLU A 3 27.00 -16.91 -10.91
C GLU A 3 27.78 -15.61 -10.78
N VAL A 4 27.09 -14.49 -10.82
CA VAL A 4 27.65 -13.17 -10.58
C VAL A 4 26.83 -12.44 -9.54
N THR A 5 27.45 -11.51 -8.82
CA THR A 5 26.74 -10.64 -7.90
C THR A 5 26.63 -9.25 -8.52
N MET A 6 25.41 -8.74 -8.59
CA MET A 6 25.12 -7.38 -9.06
C MET A 6 24.50 -6.52 -7.96
N THR A 7 24.51 -5.22 -8.15
CA THR A 7 23.72 -4.31 -7.34
C THR A 7 22.37 -4.05 -8.00
N ALA A 8 21.28 -4.34 -7.29
CA ALA A 8 19.92 -4.02 -7.71
C ALA A 8 19.32 -2.95 -6.79
N LEU A 9 18.28 -2.25 -7.25
CA LEU A 9 17.57 -1.25 -6.48
C LEU A 9 16.25 -1.82 -5.97
N SER A 10 16.12 -1.87 -4.65
CA SER A 10 14.89 -2.22 -3.94
C SER A 10 14.14 -0.93 -3.59
N PRO A 11 12.86 -0.76 -4.00
CA PRO A 11 12.12 0.45 -3.70
C PRO A 11 11.82 0.58 -2.20
N VAL A 12 11.98 1.79 -1.68
CA VAL A 12 11.54 2.17 -0.34
C VAL A 12 10.31 3.07 -0.49
N TRP A 13 9.16 2.56 -0.09
CA TRP A 13 7.91 3.29 -0.23
C TRP A 13 7.87 4.50 0.72
N LEU A 14 7.72 5.68 0.13
CA LEU A 14 7.50 6.95 0.83
C LEU A 14 6.05 7.39 0.61
N ASP A 15 5.24 7.32 1.65
CA ASP A 15 3.96 8.02 1.63
C ASP A 15 4.16 9.53 1.81
N SER A 16 3.07 10.30 1.77
CA SER A 16 3.12 11.77 1.86
C SER A 16 3.72 12.31 3.16
N ARG A 17 4.09 11.44 4.10
CA ARG A 17 4.56 11.77 5.44
C ARG A 17 5.85 11.08 5.82
N SER A 18 6.01 9.79 5.53
CA SER A 18 7.27 9.10 5.75
C SER A 18 8.43 9.75 4.98
N ARG A 19 8.15 10.39 3.84
CA ARG A 19 9.16 11.15 3.09
C ARG A 19 9.78 12.31 3.88
N TYR A 20 9.12 12.82 4.92
CA TYR A 20 9.63 13.88 5.79
C TYR A 20 10.36 13.36 7.05
N LEU A 21 10.43 12.02 7.21
CA LEU A 21 11.17 11.38 8.29
C LEU A 21 12.65 11.25 7.91
N ARG A 22 13.52 11.90 8.65
CA ARG A 22 14.97 11.80 8.46
C ARG A 22 15.46 10.34 8.48
N ASP A 23 14.90 9.51 9.35
CA ASP A 23 15.31 8.13 9.56
C ASP A 23 14.99 7.19 8.38
N MET A 24 14.20 7.66 7.41
CA MET A 24 14.00 6.96 6.14
C MET A 24 15.23 7.00 5.23
N TYR A 25 16.10 8.00 5.42
CA TYR A 25 17.22 8.27 4.55
C TYR A 25 18.53 7.89 5.22
N ARG A 26 19.37 7.18 4.50
CA ARG A 26 20.71 6.77 4.96
C ARG A 26 21.74 7.00 3.86
N PRO A 27 22.99 7.30 4.23
CA PRO A 27 24.08 7.33 3.25
C PRO A 27 24.17 6.03 2.45
N GLY A 28 24.44 6.14 1.17
CA GLY A 28 24.47 5.02 0.23
C GLY A 28 23.13 4.68 -0.43
N MET A 29 22.02 5.14 0.08
CA MET A 29 20.73 4.98 -0.59
C MET A 29 20.66 5.83 -1.86
N VAL A 30 19.79 5.41 -2.80
CA VAL A 30 19.60 6.06 -4.09
C VAL A 30 18.30 6.84 -4.09
N MET A 31 18.33 8.06 -4.59
CA MET A 31 17.13 8.85 -4.86
C MET A 31 16.99 9.13 -6.36
N GLU A 32 15.77 9.12 -6.83
CA GLU A 32 15.45 9.55 -8.18
C GLU A 32 14.42 10.68 -8.14
N GLN A 33 14.64 11.69 -8.97
CA GLN A 33 13.71 12.78 -9.18
C GLN A 33 13.18 12.74 -10.61
N TRP A 34 11.86 12.79 -10.77
CA TRP A 34 11.26 12.96 -12.08
C TRP A 34 11.54 14.36 -12.64
N ASN A 35 12.16 14.41 -13.80
CA ASN A 35 12.43 15.65 -14.52
C ASN A 35 11.44 15.78 -15.70
N PRO A 36 10.48 16.72 -15.64
CA PRO A 36 9.46 16.87 -16.67
C PRO A 36 10.01 17.39 -18.01
N GLU A 37 11.13 18.13 -18.00
CA GLU A 37 11.76 18.68 -19.20
C GLU A 37 12.40 17.57 -20.03
N THR A 38 13.19 16.71 -19.39
CA THR A 38 13.87 15.59 -20.05
C THR A 38 13.00 14.35 -20.16
N ARG A 39 11.86 14.29 -19.44
CA ARG A 39 10.99 13.12 -19.28
C ARG A 39 11.76 11.87 -18.80
N ARG A 40 12.72 12.08 -17.91
CA ARG A 40 13.56 11.05 -17.31
C ARG A 40 13.65 11.24 -15.80
N HIS A 41 14.12 10.21 -15.13
CA HIS A 41 14.49 10.30 -13.72
C HIS A 41 15.98 10.62 -13.61
N ASP A 42 16.29 11.72 -12.92
CA ASP A 42 17.65 12.04 -12.52
C ASP A 42 17.98 11.26 -11.25
N ARG A 43 19.12 10.59 -11.23
CA ARG A 43 19.51 9.67 -10.16
C ARG A 43 20.66 10.23 -9.34
N TYR A 44 20.52 10.06 -8.02
CA TYR A 44 21.48 10.54 -7.02
C TYR A 44 21.75 9.47 -5.99
N VAL A 45 22.96 9.53 -5.39
CA VAL A 45 23.30 8.77 -4.19
C VAL A 45 23.31 9.72 -3.00
N ILE A 46 22.77 9.30 -1.87
CA ILE A 46 22.83 10.05 -0.63
C ILE A 46 24.24 9.90 -0.04
N ASP A 47 25.01 10.97 -0.02
CA ASP A 47 26.35 10.98 0.58
C ASP A 47 26.26 11.26 2.10
N ARG A 48 25.35 12.13 2.51
CA ARG A 48 25.19 12.53 3.90
C ARG A 48 23.75 12.88 4.24
N VAL A 49 23.37 12.55 5.47
CA VAL A 49 22.12 13.00 6.10
C VAL A 49 22.50 13.91 7.27
N THR A 50 22.12 15.20 7.20
CA THR A 50 22.49 16.20 8.19
C THR A 50 21.33 16.46 9.14
N ALA A 51 21.50 16.10 10.42
CA ALA A 51 20.45 16.20 11.44
C ALA A 51 20.08 17.66 11.75
N GLN A 52 21.07 18.55 11.88
CA GLN A 52 20.85 19.95 12.29
C GLN A 52 20.04 20.74 11.26
N SER A 53 20.27 20.51 9.98
CA SER A 53 19.56 21.21 8.89
C SER A 53 18.43 20.41 8.28
N HIS A 54 18.16 19.20 8.75
CA HIS A 54 17.18 18.27 8.14
C HIS A 54 17.34 18.20 6.62
N SER A 55 18.57 17.95 6.16
CA SER A 55 18.91 17.96 4.75
C SER A 55 19.69 16.72 4.32
N LEU A 56 19.63 16.45 3.03
CA LEU A 56 20.37 15.41 2.35
C LEU A 56 21.41 16.05 1.45
N THR A 57 22.63 15.52 1.46
CA THR A 57 23.64 15.81 0.44
C THR A 57 23.56 14.70 -0.61
N LEU A 58 23.17 15.07 -1.82
CA LEU A 58 22.97 14.16 -2.94
C LEU A 58 24.09 14.35 -3.96
N ARG A 59 24.62 13.24 -4.50
CA ARG A 59 25.66 13.23 -5.54
C ARG A 59 25.12 12.56 -6.79
N ASN A 60 25.34 13.20 -7.95
CA ASN A 60 24.99 12.62 -9.25
C ASN A 60 26.11 11.71 -9.81
N ALA A 61 25.87 11.12 -10.96
CA ALA A 61 26.85 10.22 -11.61
C ALA A 61 28.14 10.93 -12.04
N GLN A 62 28.13 12.25 -12.21
CA GLN A 62 29.29 13.08 -12.56
C GLN A 62 30.11 13.50 -11.33
N GLY A 63 29.65 13.16 -10.13
CA GLY A 63 30.29 13.52 -8.86
C GLY A 63 29.89 14.88 -8.31
N GLU A 64 28.98 15.58 -8.97
CA GLU A 64 28.46 16.86 -8.49
C GLU A 64 27.51 16.64 -7.32
N THR A 65 27.58 17.52 -6.34
CA THR A 65 26.76 17.43 -5.14
C THR A 65 25.78 18.58 -5.02
N GLN A 66 24.60 18.28 -4.46
CA GLN A 66 23.59 19.28 -4.09
C GLN A 66 23.03 18.96 -2.71
N VAL A 67 22.58 19.99 -2.03
CA VAL A 67 21.91 19.86 -0.73
C VAL A 67 20.42 20.09 -0.91
N VAL A 68 19.62 19.12 -0.47
CA VAL A 68 18.16 19.16 -0.54
C VAL A 68 17.59 19.06 0.86
N ARG A 69 16.70 19.97 1.24
CA ARG A 69 15.98 19.88 2.51
C ARG A 69 14.94 18.76 2.45
N ILE A 70 14.85 17.94 3.49
CA ILE A 70 13.84 16.86 3.56
C ILE A 70 12.43 17.43 3.46
N SER A 71 12.18 18.63 4.01
CA SER A 71 10.89 19.33 3.93
C SER A 71 10.48 19.76 2.52
N SER A 72 11.42 19.79 1.57
CA SER A 72 11.15 20.13 0.16
C SER A 72 10.93 18.92 -0.75
N LEU A 73 11.04 17.70 -0.20
CA LEU A 73 10.82 16.48 -0.96
C LEU A 73 9.32 16.29 -1.23
N ASP A 74 8.94 16.28 -2.48
CA ASP A 74 7.58 16.04 -2.94
C ASP A 74 7.41 14.67 -3.61
N SER A 75 6.28 14.42 -4.23
CA SER A 75 5.98 13.15 -4.91
C SER A 75 6.83 12.87 -6.15
N SER A 76 7.59 13.86 -6.65
CA SER A 76 8.54 13.67 -7.76
C SER A 76 9.77 12.85 -7.36
N TRP A 77 10.03 12.72 -6.05
CA TRP A 77 11.15 12.00 -5.50
C TRP A 77 10.78 10.57 -5.11
N SER A 78 11.63 9.63 -5.48
CA SER A 78 11.56 8.21 -5.09
C SER A 78 12.85 7.79 -4.40
N LEU A 79 12.74 6.84 -3.47
CA LEU A 79 13.85 6.33 -2.66
C LEU A 79 14.06 4.83 -2.93
N PHE A 80 15.31 4.43 -3.03
CA PHE A 80 15.71 3.04 -3.26
C PHE A 80 16.86 2.66 -2.34
N ARG A 81 16.89 1.37 -2.00
CA ARG A 81 18.03 0.76 -1.31
C ARG A 81 18.81 -0.09 -2.30
N PRO A 82 20.10 0.19 -2.49
CA PRO A 82 20.97 -0.71 -3.23
C PRO A 82 21.18 -2.01 -2.45
N GLU A 83 20.96 -3.14 -3.08
CA GLU A 83 21.14 -4.47 -2.50
C GLU A 83 21.99 -5.34 -3.40
N LYS A 84 22.88 -6.12 -2.81
CA LYS A 84 23.65 -7.13 -3.54
C LYS A 84 22.76 -8.33 -3.81
N MET A 85 22.65 -8.66 -5.08
CA MET A 85 21.82 -9.77 -5.56
C MET A 85 22.67 -10.74 -6.38
N PRO A 86 22.76 -12.02 -5.96
CA PRO A 86 23.36 -13.05 -6.80
C PRO A 86 22.44 -13.33 -7.99
N VAL A 87 23.02 -13.52 -9.15
CA VAL A 87 22.30 -13.87 -10.39
C VAL A 87 23.04 -15.00 -11.08
N ALA A 88 22.31 -16.03 -11.45
CA ALA A 88 22.81 -17.20 -12.16
C ALA A 88 21.92 -17.55 -13.35
N ASP A 89 22.42 -18.42 -14.23
CA ASP A 89 21.63 -18.96 -15.32
C ASP A 89 20.39 -19.68 -14.80
N GLY A 90 19.23 -19.39 -15.39
CA GLY A 90 17.93 -19.95 -14.98
C GLY A 90 17.24 -19.19 -13.85
N GLU A 91 17.87 -18.16 -13.28
CA GLU A 91 17.32 -17.37 -12.17
C GLU A 91 16.05 -16.63 -12.61
N ARG A 92 15.12 -16.49 -11.68
CA ARG A 92 13.89 -15.71 -11.88
C ARG A 92 14.05 -14.36 -11.21
N LEU A 93 13.75 -13.31 -11.96
CA LEU A 93 13.79 -11.93 -11.48
C LEU A 93 12.41 -11.31 -11.57
N ARG A 94 12.09 -10.45 -10.62
CA ARG A 94 10.88 -9.62 -10.64
C ARG A 94 11.25 -8.16 -10.86
N VAL A 95 10.56 -7.53 -11.78
CA VAL A 95 10.74 -6.11 -12.08
C VAL A 95 10.02 -5.29 -11.00
N THR A 96 10.72 -4.33 -10.39
CA THR A 96 10.15 -3.43 -9.37
C THR A 96 9.91 -2.02 -9.88
N GLY A 97 10.35 -1.72 -11.09
CA GLY A 97 10.17 -0.42 -11.72
C GLY A 97 10.64 -0.41 -13.16
N LYS A 98 10.65 0.76 -13.77
CA LYS A 98 11.04 0.92 -15.18
C LYS A 98 12.50 0.49 -15.40
N ILE A 99 12.73 -0.32 -16.42
CA ILE A 99 14.07 -0.73 -16.88
C ILE A 99 14.34 -0.04 -18.22
N PRO A 100 15.45 0.71 -18.36
CA PRO A 100 15.80 1.36 -19.63
C PRO A 100 15.90 0.35 -20.78
N GLY A 101 15.29 0.68 -21.93
CA GLY A 101 15.31 -0.16 -23.11
C GLY A 101 14.37 -1.37 -23.11
N LEU A 102 13.65 -1.64 -22.01
CA LEU A 102 12.64 -2.69 -21.94
C LEU A 102 11.24 -2.11 -21.76
N ARG A 103 10.27 -2.74 -22.43
CA ARG A 103 8.83 -2.49 -22.19
C ARG A 103 8.31 -3.47 -21.13
N VAL A 104 8.67 -3.20 -19.88
CA VAL A 104 8.24 -3.97 -18.72
C VAL A 104 7.67 -3.03 -17.65
N SER A 105 6.82 -3.59 -16.82
CA SER A 105 6.18 -2.89 -15.72
C SER A 105 6.53 -3.56 -14.39
N GLY A 106 6.36 -2.83 -13.27
CA GLY A 106 6.50 -3.42 -11.95
C GLY A 106 5.61 -4.64 -11.78
N GLY A 107 6.19 -5.73 -11.28
CA GLY A 107 5.53 -7.03 -11.15
C GLY A 107 5.79 -8.01 -12.29
N ASP A 108 6.28 -7.56 -13.43
CA ASP A 108 6.67 -8.46 -14.53
C ASP A 108 7.83 -9.36 -14.10
N ARG A 109 7.84 -10.58 -14.64
CA ARG A 109 8.86 -11.58 -14.36
C ARG A 109 9.77 -11.76 -15.55
N LEU A 110 11.06 -11.84 -15.26
CA LEU A 110 12.11 -12.14 -16.24
C LEU A 110 12.78 -13.47 -15.84
N GLN A 111 13.25 -14.21 -16.84
CA GLN A 111 14.09 -15.38 -16.61
C GLN A 111 15.47 -15.13 -17.20
N VAL A 112 16.51 -15.35 -16.40
CA VAL A 112 17.89 -15.24 -16.85
C VAL A 112 18.22 -16.44 -17.71
N ALA A 113 18.52 -16.19 -18.99
CA ALA A 113 18.94 -17.24 -19.92
C ALA A 113 20.44 -17.52 -19.78
N SER A 114 21.25 -16.47 -19.59
CA SER A 114 22.68 -16.57 -19.34
C SER A 114 23.19 -15.32 -18.64
N VAL A 115 24.28 -15.44 -17.90
CA VAL A 115 24.93 -14.33 -17.21
C VAL A 115 26.44 -14.34 -17.47
N SER A 116 27.02 -13.14 -17.58
CA SER A 116 28.47 -12.89 -17.62
C SER A 116 28.84 -11.79 -16.63
N GLU A 117 30.12 -11.48 -16.50
CA GLU A 117 30.59 -10.46 -15.56
C GLU A 117 29.95 -9.07 -15.80
N ASP A 118 29.68 -8.73 -17.07
CA ASP A 118 29.21 -7.38 -17.45
C ASP A 118 27.74 -7.33 -17.90
N ALA A 119 27.15 -8.49 -18.23
CA ALA A 119 25.83 -8.54 -18.82
C ALA A 119 25.06 -9.82 -18.48
N MET A 120 23.75 -9.73 -18.49
CA MET A 120 22.84 -10.87 -18.46
C MET A 120 21.87 -10.81 -19.63
N THR A 121 21.56 -11.98 -20.16
CA THR A 121 20.52 -12.15 -21.18
C THR A 121 19.26 -12.65 -20.47
N VAL A 122 18.15 -11.95 -20.67
CA VAL A 122 16.87 -12.27 -20.02
C VAL A 122 15.78 -12.54 -21.05
N VAL A 123 14.94 -13.52 -20.75
CA VAL A 123 13.71 -13.79 -21.50
C VAL A 123 12.61 -12.92 -20.88
N VAL A 124 11.96 -12.14 -21.73
CA VAL A 124 10.89 -11.22 -21.36
C VAL A 124 9.56 -11.80 -21.85
N PRO A 125 8.54 -11.97 -20.99
CA PRO A 125 7.24 -12.47 -21.43
C PRO A 125 6.65 -11.62 -22.56
N GLY A 126 6.16 -12.29 -23.61
CA GLY A 126 5.56 -11.63 -24.77
C GLY A 126 6.54 -11.03 -25.77
N ARG A 127 7.85 -11.23 -25.59
CA ARG A 127 8.88 -10.82 -26.53
C ARG A 127 9.52 -12.05 -27.17
N ALA A 128 9.66 -12.03 -28.50
CA ALA A 128 10.22 -13.16 -29.25
C ALA A 128 11.73 -13.33 -29.01
N GLU A 129 12.45 -12.23 -28.82
CA GLU A 129 13.90 -12.25 -28.61
C GLU A 129 14.28 -11.89 -27.20
N PRO A 130 15.28 -12.57 -26.61
CA PRO A 130 15.84 -12.21 -25.32
C PRO A 130 16.40 -10.78 -25.32
N ALA A 131 16.45 -10.15 -24.19
CA ALA A 131 17.04 -8.84 -24.00
C ALA A 131 18.34 -8.94 -23.20
N THR A 132 19.30 -8.07 -23.52
CA THR A 132 20.54 -7.95 -22.76
C THR A 132 20.46 -6.80 -21.79
N LEU A 133 20.76 -7.07 -20.52
CA LEU A 133 20.78 -6.09 -19.42
C LEU A 133 22.19 -6.00 -18.83
N PRO A 134 22.63 -4.81 -18.39
CA PRO A 134 23.93 -4.67 -17.75
C PRO A 134 23.94 -5.33 -16.37
N VAL A 135 25.06 -5.90 -16.01
CA VAL A 135 25.41 -6.40 -14.68
C VAL A 135 26.53 -5.52 -14.13
N GLY A 136 26.41 -5.07 -12.91
CA GLY A 136 27.45 -4.23 -12.30
C GLY A 136 27.11 -3.81 -10.87
N ASP A 137 28.04 -3.09 -10.26
CA ASP A 137 27.99 -2.68 -8.87
C ASP A 137 27.63 -1.21 -8.64
N SER A 138 27.62 -0.41 -9.71
CA SER A 138 27.34 1.02 -9.60
C SER A 138 25.87 1.28 -9.24
N PRO A 139 25.58 2.06 -8.19
CA PRO A 139 24.21 2.44 -7.87
C PRO A 139 23.55 3.31 -8.96
N PHE A 140 24.36 3.99 -9.79
CA PHE A 140 23.86 4.85 -10.87
C PHE A 140 23.31 4.06 -12.07
N THR A 141 23.80 2.84 -12.29
CA THR A 141 23.36 1.94 -13.37
C THR A 141 22.55 0.75 -12.86
N ALA A 142 22.39 0.62 -11.54
CA ALA A 142 21.66 -0.47 -10.92
C ALA A 142 20.20 -0.54 -11.40
N LEU A 143 19.74 -1.75 -11.66
CA LEU A 143 18.40 -2.03 -12.19
C LEU A 143 17.40 -2.23 -11.06
N LYS A 144 16.14 -1.88 -11.32
CA LYS A 144 15.00 -2.08 -10.40
C LYS A 144 14.47 -3.51 -10.51
N LEU A 145 15.22 -4.42 -9.89
CA LEU A 145 14.98 -5.86 -9.91
C LEU A 145 15.08 -6.42 -8.49
N GLU A 146 14.37 -7.51 -8.27
CA GLU A 146 14.51 -8.34 -7.08
C GLU A 146 14.40 -9.82 -7.44
N SER A 147 14.71 -10.71 -6.51
CA SER A 147 14.53 -12.15 -6.71
C SER A 147 13.07 -12.47 -7.00
N GLY A 148 12.83 -13.20 -8.07
CA GLY A 148 11.50 -13.66 -8.47
C GLY A 148 11.03 -14.93 -7.74
N TRP A 149 11.85 -15.48 -6.84
CA TRP A 149 11.51 -16.66 -6.04
C TRP A 149 10.77 -16.30 -4.75
N VAL A 150 10.88 -15.07 -4.27
CA VAL A 150 10.26 -14.61 -3.03
C VAL A 150 9.12 -13.66 -3.35
N GLU A 151 7.92 -13.97 -2.84
CA GLU A 151 6.73 -13.16 -3.02
C GLU A 151 5.96 -13.01 -1.71
N THR A 152 5.23 -11.89 -1.59
CA THR A 152 4.28 -11.71 -0.49
C THR A 152 2.96 -12.42 -0.81
N PRO A 153 2.26 -12.97 0.20
CA PRO A 153 0.95 -13.58 0.02
C PRO A 153 -0.04 -12.64 -0.69
N GLY A 154 -0.82 -13.19 -1.61
CA GLY A 154 -1.82 -12.41 -2.37
C GLY A 154 -1.44 -12.08 -3.81
N HIS A 155 -0.19 -12.33 -4.22
CA HIS A 155 0.18 -12.32 -5.63
C HIS A 155 -0.05 -13.72 -6.21
N SER A 156 -0.68 -13.82 -7.37
CA SER A 156 -0.90 -15.10 -8.03
C SER A 156 0.42 -15.72 -8.43
N VAL A 157 0.69 -16.90 -7.93
CA VAL A 157 1.83 -17.72 -8.33
C VAL A 157 1.34 -18.76 -9.36
N SER A 158 2.26 -19.34 -10.09
CA SER A 158 2.00 -20.40 -11.08
C SER A 158 1.29 -21.60 -10.45
N ASP A 159 0.23 -22.09 -11.09
CA ASP A 159 -0.56 -23.27 -10.65
C ASP A 159 0.25 -24.57 -10.51
N SER A 160 1.50 -24.57 -10.89
CA SER A 160 2.38 -25.76 -10.89
C SER A 160 3.51 -25.71 -9.87
N ALA A 161 3.64 -24.65 -9.09
CA ALA A 161 4.77 -24.49 -8.17
C ALA A 161 4.49 -25.02 -6.76
N THR A 162 5.50 -25.62 -6.13
CA THR A 162 5.55 -25.80 -4.67
C THR A 162 5.97 -24.46 -4.06
N VAL A 163 5.17 -23.95 -3.13
CA VAL A 163 5.41 -22.71 -2.41
C VAL A 163 5.88 -23.02 -0.98
N PHE A 164 7.01 -22.44 -0.60
CA PHE A 164 7.52 -22.48 0.76
C PHE A 164 7.15 -21.16 1.45
N ALA A 165 6.25 -21.23 2.42
CA ALA A 165 5.74 -20.04 3.09
C ALA A 165 6.30 -19.94 4.52
N SER A 166 6.93 -18.81 4.83
CA SER A 166 7.31 -18.46 6.21
C SER A 166 6.30 -17.45 6.75
N VAL A 167 5.64 -17.79 7.84
CA VAL A 167 4.59 -16.94 8.42
C VAL A 167 4.97 -16.52 9.83
N THR A 168 5.04 -15.21 10.05
CA THR A 168 5.27 -14.65 11.38
C THR A 168 4.00 -14.65 12.22
N GLN A 169 4.14 -14.69 13.54
CA GLN A 169 2.99 -14.69 14.46
C GLN A 169 2.03 -13.51 14.27
N MET A 170 2.54 -12.36 13.82
CA MET A 170 1.74 -11.15 13.63
C MET A 170 0.84 -11.20 12.39
N ALA A 171 1.20 -12.01 11.40
CA ALA A 171 0.50 -12.12 10.12
C ALA A 171 -0.35 -13.41 10.01
N MET A 172 -0.51 -14.15 11.09
CA MET A 172 -1.27 -15.41 11.09
C MET A 172 -2.74 -15.17 11.29
N ASP A 173 -3.51 -15.23 10.20
CA ASP A 173 -4.96 -15.20 10.20
C ASP A 173 -5.55 -16.00 9.02
N ASN A 174 -6.85 -16.09 8.96
CA ASN A 174 -7.57 -16.80 7.90
C ASN A 174 -7.35 -16.17 6.51
N ALA A 175 -7.16 -14.85 6.42
CA ALA A 175 -6.89 -14.17 5.16
C ALA A 175 -5.51 -14.57 4.62
N THR A 176 -4.51 -14.65 5.48
CA THR A 176 -3.18 -15.16 5.15
C THR A 176 -3.24 -16.62 4.69
N LEU A 177 -3.95 -17.49 5.42
CA LEU A 177 -4.14 -18.89 5.02
C LEU A 177 -4.77 -19.02 3.63
N ASN A 178 -5.83 -18.26 3.35
CA ASN A 178 -6.50 -18.26 2.05
C ASN A 178 -5.59 -17.71 0.94
N GLY A 179 -4.77 -16.70 1.23
CA GLY A 179 -3.76 -16.20 0.30
C GLY A 179 -2.72 -17.25 -0.05
N LEU A 180 -2.21 -17.95 0.95
CA LEU A 180 -1.23 -19.03 0.79
C LEU A 180 -1.80 -20.23 0.04
N ALA A 181 -3.02 -20.67 0.37
CA ALA A 181 -3.68 -21.82 -0.29
C ALA A 181 -3.88 -21.61 -1.81
N ARG A 182 -3.83 -20.36 -2.27
CA ARG A 182 -3.98 -20.00 -3.69
C ARG A 182 -2.66 -19.66 -4.37
N SER A 183 -1.57 -19.60 -3.62
CA SER A 183 -0.27 -19.19 -4.16
C SER A 183 0.44 -20.27 -4.94
N GLY A 184 0.07 -21.53 -4.78
CA GLY A 184 0.65 -22.65 -5.50
C GLY A 184 -0.13 -23.96 -5.33
N ARG A 185 0.29 -24.99 -6.07
CA ARG A 185 -0.35 -26.31 -6.07
C ARG A 185 -0.05 -27.08 -4.78
N ASP A 186 1.15 -26.90 -4.22
CA ASP A 186 1.60 -27.47 -2.97
C ASP A 186 2.18 -26.33 -2.12
N VAL A 187 1.67 -26.16 -0.91
CA VAL A 187 2.12 -25.09 -0.01
C VAL A 187 2.68 -25.73 1.26
N ARG A 188 3.96 -25.50 1.51
CA ARG A 188 4.67 -25.93 2.72
C ARG A 188 4.86 -24.75 3.65
N LEU A 189 4.20 -24.80 4.80
CA LEU A 189 4.19 -23.74 5.77
C LEU A 189 5.29 -23.95 6.82
N TYR A 190 6.07 -22.91 7.05
CA TYR A 190 7.07 -22.83 8.11
C TYR A 190 6.65 -21.78 9.14
N SER A 191 6.54 -22.19 10.38
CA SER A 191 6.14 -21.34 11.50
C SER A 191 7.10 -21.48 12.66
N SER A 192 7.27 -20.43 13.43
CA SER A 192 7.98 -20.46 14.72
C SER A 192 7.13 -21.04 15.87
N LEU A 193 5.86 -21.33 15.62
CA LEU A 193 4.94 -21.97 16.56
C LEU A 193 4.80 -23.44 16.25
N ASP A 194 4.36 -24.21 17.25
CA ASP A 194 3.92 -25.58 17.04
C ASP A 194 2.70 -25.66 16.11
N GLU A 195 2.41 -26.87 15.61
CA GLU A 195 1.36 -27.11 14.63
C GLU A 195 -0.03 -26.68 15.13
N THR A 196 -0.36 -26.99 16.38
CA THR A 196 -1.67 -26.68 16.99
C THR A 196 -1.88 -25.17 17.08
N ARG A 197 -0.91 -24.43 17.61
CA ARG A 197 -1.00 -22.97 17.73
C ARG A 197 -0.98 -22.28 16.38
N THR A 198 -0.25 -22.82 15.42
CA THR A 198 -0.25 -22.31 14.05
C THR A 198 -1.62 -22.47 13.42
N ALA A 199 -2.25 -23.65 13.53
CA ALA A 199 -3.58 -23.91 13.02
C ALA A 199 -4.65 -23.04 13.70
N GLU A 200 -4.61 -22.89 15.02
CA GLU A 200 -5.53 -22.02 15.76
C GLU A 200 -5.42 -20.56 15.32
N LYS A 201 -4.23 -20.04 15.09
CA LYS A 201 -4.03 -18.66 14.63
C LYS A 201 -4.51 -18.46 13.19
N LEU A 202 -4.19 -19.38 12.29
CA LEU A 202 -4.62 -19.32 10.90
C LEU A 202 -6.14 -19.49 10.73
N ALA A 203 -6.80 -20.15 11.68
CA ALA A 203 -8.27 -20.25 11.69
C ALA A 203 -8.99 -18.96 12.13
N ARG A 204 -8.27 -18.00 12.74
CA ARG A 204 -8.88 -16.76 13.23
C ARG A 204 -9.29 -15.88 12.06
N HIS A 205 -10.55 -15.46 12.07
CA HIS A 205 -11.00 -14.42 11.15
C HIS A 205 -10.48 -13.06 11.64
N PRO A 206 -9.93 -12.22 10.75
CA PRO A 206 -9.61 -10.86 11.12
C PRO A 206 -10.90 -10.14 11.53
N SER A 207 -10.93 -9.61 12.76
CA SER A 207 -12.05 -8.80 13.23
C SER A 207 -11.82 -7.36 12.81
N PHE A 208 -12.61 -6.87 11.87
CA PHE A 208 -12.65 -5.45 11.55
C PHE A 208 -13.75 -4.79 12.39
N THR A 209 -13.36 -3.95 13.33
CA THR A 209 -14.30 -3.17 14.13
C THR A 209 -14.25 -1.73 13.65
N VAL A 210 -15.40 -1.17 13.35
CA VAL A 210 -15.51 0.25 12.98
C VAL A 210 -15.21 1.08 14.22
N VAL A 211 -14.23 1.99 14.14
CA VAL A 211 -13.75 2.76 15.29
C VAL A 211 -14.85 3.63 15.86
N SER A 212 -15.72 4.18 15.03
CA SER A 212 -16.88 4.97 15.46
C SER A 212 -17.87 4.21 16.36
N GLU A 213 -17.97 2.88 16.22
CA GLU A 213 -18.80 2.04 17.10
C GLU A 213 -18.16 1.80 18.47
N GLN A 214 -16.81 1.93 18.55
CA GLN A 214 -16.05 1.71 19.77
C GLN A 214 -15.91 2.97 20.63
N ILE A 215 -16.17 4.14 20.07
CA ILE A 215 -16.08 5.42 20.77
C ILE A 215 -17.38 5.71 21.48
N LYS A 216 -17.34 5.74 22.81
CA LYS A 216 -18.47 6.29 23.58
C LYS A 216 -18.51 7.80 23.40
N ALA A 217 -19.67 8.32 23.01
CA ALA A 217 -19.91 9.74 22.88
C ALA A 217 -19.88 10.43 24.27
N ARG A 218 -18.68 10.75 24.77
CA ARG A 218 -18.50 11.55 26.00
C ARG A 218 -18.43 13.04 25.72
N ALA A 219 -18.21 13.42 24.47
CA ALA A 219 -18.00 14.80 24.08
C ALA A 219 -19.32 15.40 23.55
N GLY A 220 -19.93 16.26 24.31
CA GLY A 220 -21.01 17.12 23.83
C GLY A 220 -20.53 18.01 22.67
N GLU A 221 -21.48 18.58 21.93
CA GLU A 221 -21.23 19.41 20.73
C GLU A 221 -20.27 20.60 20.98
N THR A 222 -20.20 21.12 22.19
CA THR A 222 -19.27 22.20 22.62
C THR A 222 -17.77 21.86 22.45
N LEU A 223 -17.37 20.58 22.49
CA LEU A 223 -15.97 20.18 22.26
C LEU A 223 -15.58 20.25 20.79
N LEU A 224 -16.53 20.09 19.88
CA LEU A 224 -16.30 20.19 18.45
C LEU A 224 -15.94 21.61 18.03
N GLU A 225 -16.67 22.61 18.56
CA GLU A 225 -16.42 24.04 18.27
C GLU A 225 -15.05 24.47 18.79
N THR A 226 -14.63 23.97 19.94
CA THR A 226 -13.31 24.24 20.50
C THR A 226 -12.19 23.59 19.68
N ALA A 227 -12.37 22.37 19.21
CA ALA A 227 -11.39 21.69 18.35
C ALA A 227 -11.20 22.40 17.01
N ILE A 228 -12.27 22.89 16.39
CA ILE A 228 -12.24 23.65 15.13
C ILE A 228 -11.51 24.99 15.29
N SER A 229 -11.72 25.69 16.41
CA SER A 229 -11.07 26.97 16.68
C SER A 229 -9.56 26.84 16.90
N LEU A 230 -9.12 25.76 17.56
CA LEU A 230 -7.69 25.49 17.81
C LEU A 230 -6.95 25.01 16.57
N GLN A 231 -7.62 24.32 15.66
CA GLN A 231 -7.07 23.94 14.37
C GLN A 231 -6.76 25.17 13.47
N LYS A 232 -7.50 26.26 13.67
CA LYS A 232 -7.27 27.56 13.01
C LYS A 232 -6.14 28.37 13.64
N ALA A 233 -5.76 28.11 14.87
CA ALA A 233 -4.78 28.90 15.65
C ALA A 233 -3.31 28.62 15.31
N GLY A 234 -3.02 27.64 14.46
CA GLY A 234 -1.65 27.26 14.07
C GLY A 234 -0.91 26.42 15.13
N LEU A 235 0.12 25.71 14.68
CA LEU A 235 0.96 24.86 15.52
C LEU A 235 2.17 25.66 16.00
N HIS A 236 2.15 26.12 17.24
CA HIS A 236 3.13 27.08 17.76
C HIS A 236 4.33 26.43 18.47
N THR A 237 4.19 25.20 18.99
CA THR A 237 5.26 24.55 19.74
C THR A 237 5.88 23.38 18.96
N PRO A 238 7.18 23.05 19.21
CA PRO A 238 7.82 21.88 18.63
C PRO A 238 7.05 20.57 18.91
N ALA A 239 6.47 20.43 20.10
CA ALA A 239 5.68 19.27 20.46
C ALA A 239 4.39 19.17 19.63
N GLN A 240 3.69 20.28 19.42
CA GLN A 240 2.50 20.33 18.57
C GLN A 240 2.81 19.94 17.13
N GLN A 241 3.91 20.47 16.59
CA GLN A 241 4.36 20.14 15.23
C GLN A 241 4.72 18.66 15.11
N ALA A 242 5.45 18.11 16.07
CA ALA A 242 5.85 16.70 16.08
C ALA A 242 4.64 15.76 16.15
N ILE A 243 3.67 16.03 17.02
CA ILE A 243 2.44 15.23 17.12
C ILE A 243 1.62 15.34 15.83
N HIS A 244 1.50 16.52 15.26
CA HIS A 244 0.78 16.73 14.00
C HIS A 244 1.37 15.92 12.84
N LEU A 245 2.69 15.81 12.77
CA LEU A 245 3.38 15.02 11.74
C LEU A 245 3.30 13.50 12.01
N ALA A 246 3.36 13.10 13.28
CA ALA A 246 3.35 11.70 13.70
C ALA A 246 1.98 11.03 13.60
N LEU A 247 0.93 11.77 13.96
CA LEU A 247 -0.42 11.23 14.08
C LEU A 247 -0.87 10.44 12.84
N PRO A 248 -0.73 10.97 11.65
CA PRO A 248 -1.17 10.26 10.47
C PRO A 248 -0.28 9.10 10.05
N VAL A 249 0.99 9.08 10.47
CA VAL A 249 1.87 7.91 10.26
C VAL A 249 1.37 6.75 11.12
N VAL A 250 1.01 7.03 12.36
CA VAL A 250 0.46 6.03 13.27
C VAL A 250 -0.90 5.55 12.78
N GLU A 251 -1.78 6.45 12.38
CA GLU A 251 -3.11 6.13 11.83
C GLU A 251 -3.04 5.32 10.53
N SER A 252 -2.01 5.50 9.70
CA SER A 252 -1.81 4.69 8.49
C SER A 252 -1.52 3.22 8.79
N LYS A 253 -0.96 2.93 9.96
CA LYS A 253 -0.68 1.56 10.44
C LYS A 253 -1.91 0.97 11.13
N ASN A 254 -2.49 1.73 12.05
CA ASN A 254 -3.68 1.36 12.81
C ASN A 254 -4.48 2.61 13.14
N LEU A 255 -5.74 2.62 12.78
CA LEU A 255 -6.64 3.75 13.03
C LEU A 255 -6.82 4.02 14.53
N ALA A 256 -6.85 2.95 15.34
CA ALA A 256 -6.76 3.01 16.78
C ALA A 256 -5.33 2.62 17.22
N PHE A 257 -4.66 3.51 17.91
CA PHE A 257 -3.25 3.40 18.30
C PHE A 257 -3.03 3.68 19.78
N SER A 258 -1.92 3.20 20.33
CA SER A 258 -1.57 3.50 21.73
C SER A 258 -0.89 4.87 21.85
N MET A 259 -0.97 5.44 23.06
CA MET A 259 -0.20 6.66 23.38
C MET A 259 1.29 6.47 23.17
N VAL A 260 1.80 5.27 23.44
CA VAL A 260 3.23 4.92 23.28
C VAL A 260 3.63 4.94 21.79
N ASP A 261 2.78 4.41 20.91
CA ASP A 261 3.02 4.44 19.47
C ASP A 261 3.13 5.88 18.96
N LEU A 262 2.19 6.73 19.37
CA LEU A 262 2.19 8.15 19.00
C LEU A 262 3.40 8.89 19.57
N LEU A 263 3.77 8.66 20.83
CA LEU A 263 4.96 9.25 21.46
C LEU A 263 6.24 8.85 20.74
N THR A 264 6.36 7.56 20.42
CA THR A 264 7.55 7.03 19.75
C THR A 264 7.70 7.62 18.35
N GLU A 265 6.61 7.67 17.60
CA GLU A 265 6.62 8.26 16.27
C GLU A 265 6.88 9.75 16.32
N ALA A 266 6.22 10.49 17.23
CA ALA A 266 6.39 11.93 17.39
C ALA A 266 7.84 12.32 17.77
N LYS A 267 8.53 11.48 18.54
CA LYS A 267 9.93 11.72 18.88
C LYS A 267 10.84 11.78 17.64
N SER A 268 10.50 11.01 16.60
CA SER A 268 11.25 11.02 15.32
C SER A 268 11.06 12.32 14.53
N PHE A 269 9.95 13.03 14.75
CA PHE A 269 9.67 14.33 14.12
C PHE A 269 10.02 15.52 14.99
N ALA A 270 10.31 15.29 16.26
CA ALA A 270 10.54 16.35 17.21
C ALA A 270 11.88 17.09 16.95
N ALA A 271 11.86 18.40 17.13
CA ALA A 271 13.06 19.19 17.13
C ALA A 271 14.01 18.72 18.24
N GLU A 272 15.32 18.92 18.03
CA GLU A 272 16.34 18.58 19.01
C GLU A 272 16.06 19.29 20.35
N GLY A 273 16.15 18.53 21.45
CA GLY A 273 15.84 19.03 22.79
C GLY A 273 14.39 18.82 23.23
N THR A 274 13.45 18.50 22.35
CA THR A 274 12.06 18.20 22.76
C THR A 274 12.02 16.91 23.56
N SER A 275 11.51 16.97 24.80
CA SER A 275 11.44 15.83 25.71
C SER A 275 10.19 14.99 25.49
N PHE A 276 10.22 13.72 25.93
CA PHE A 276 9.01 12.89 25.98
C PHE A 276 7.93 13.47 26.90
N THR A 277 8.32 14.21 27.93
CA THR A 277 7.35 14.88 28.84
C THR A 277 6.58 15.98 28.10
N GLU A 278 7.23 16.76 27.26
CA GLU A 278 6.57 17.79 26.44
C GLU A 278 5.64 17.16 25.39
N LEU A 279 6.09 16.10 24.72
CA LEU A 279 5.24 15.35 23.78
C LEU A 279 4.03 14.73 24.47
N GLY A 280 4.23 14.07 25.62
CA GLY A 280 3.15 13.49 26.41
C GLY A 280 2.18 14.55 26.96
N GLY A 281 2.71 15.71 27.35
CA GLY A 281 1.91 16.87 27.76
C GLY A 281 0.99 17.36 26.63
N GLU A 282 1.49 17.45 25.40
CA GLU A 282 0.69 17.84 24.23
C GLU A 282 -0.36 16.78 23.89
N ILE A 283 -0.01 15.48 23.92
CA ILE A 283 -1.00 14.39 23.68
C ILE A 283 -2.13 14.49 24.72
N ASN A 284 -1.81 14.65 25.99
CA ASN A 284 -2.80 14.83 27.06
C ASN A 284 -3.66 16.08 26.84
N ALA A 285 -3.04 17.18 26.38
CA ALA A 285 -3.77 18.39 26.02
C ALA A 285 -4.75 18.13 24.85
N GLN A 286 -4.36 17.40 23.83
CA GLN A 286 -5.23 17.02 22.71
C GLN A 286 -6.37 16.09 23.15
N ILE A 287 -6.12 15.15 24.05
CA ILE A 287 -7.16 14.32 24.63
C ILE A 287 -8.16 15.19 25.40
N LYS A 288 -7.67 16.12 26.22
CA LYS A 288 -8.51 17.04 27.00
C LYS A 288 -9.34 17.97 26.12
N ARG A 289 -8.80 18.44 25.01
CA ARG A 289 -9.53 19.25 24.01
C ARG A 289 -10.49 18.42 23.15
N GLY A 290 -10.34 17.10 23.11
CA GLY A 290 -11.12 16.20 22.28
C GLY A 290 -10.60 16.07 20.84
N ASP A 291 -9.37 16.47 20.56
CA ASP A 291 -8.70 16.23 19.27
C ASP A 291 -8.33 14.75 19.11
N LEU A 292 -8.00 14.11 20.25
CA LEU A 292 -7.81 12.68 20.38
C LEU A 292 -8.89 12.11 21.31
N LEU A 293 -9.44 10.97 20.95
CA LEU A 293 -10.52 10.31 21.67
C LEU A 293 -10.06 8.92 22.11
N TYR A 294 -10.46 8.51 23.32
CA TYR A 294 -10.27 7.13 23.76
C TYR A 294 -11.26 6.20 23.06
N VAL A 295 -10.75 5.06 22.63
CA VAL A 295 -11.54 3.94 22.10
C VAL A 295 -11.95 3.06 23.28
N ASP A 296 -13.23 3.00 23.57
CA ASP A 296 -13.79 2.10 24.58
C ASP A 296 -14.12 0.74 23.96
N VAL A 297 -13.56 -0.32 24.49
CA VAL A 297 -14.02 -1.68 24.18
C VAL A 297 -15.21 -2.02 25.08
N ALA A 298 -16.28 -2.47 24.48
CA ALA A 298 -17.47 -2.92 25.18
C ALA A 298 -17.13 -4.08 26.13
N LYS A 299 -16.88 -3.79 27.37
CA LYS A 299 -16.83 -4.60 28.60
C LYS A 299 -15.71 -4.14 29.54
N GLY A 300 -15.86 -2.95 30.11
CA GLY A 300 -15.30 -2.65 31.42
C GLY A 300 -13.82 -2.30 31.54
N TYR A 301 -12.99 -2.60 30.56
CA TYR A 301 -11.58 -2.23 30.53
C TYR A 301 -11.30 -1.43 29.28
N GLY A 302 -11.05 -0.12 29.45
CA GLY A 302 -10.55 0.71 28.36
C GLY A 302 -9.23 0.13 27.83
N THR A 303 -9.07 0.02 26.50
CA THR A 303 -7.83 -0.48 25.92
C THR A 303 -6.69 0.52 26.03
N GLY A 304 -6.96 1.78 26.44
CA GLY A 304 -6.01 2.87 26.36
C GLY A 304 -5.66 3.28 24.93
N LEU A 305 -6.37 2.76 23.92
CA LEU A 305 -6.19 3.15 22.53
C LEU A 305 -6.83 4.51 22.27
N LEU A 306 -6.22 5.24 21.36
CA LEU A 306 -6.63 6.56 20.91
C LEU A 306 -6.98 6.53 19.42
N VAL A 307 -7.84 7.43 19.00
CA VAL A 307 -8.14 7.75 17.62
C VAL A 307 -8.25 9.26 17.48
N SER A 308 -7.87 9.81 16.32
CA SER A 308 -8.10 11.23 16.08
C SER A 308 -9.58 11.52 15.86
N ARG A 309 -10.02 12.71 16.29
CA ARG A 309 -11.37 13.20 15.98
C ARG A 309 -11.60 13.26 14.46
N ALA A 310 -10.59 13.66 13.68
CA ALA A 310 -10.70 13.73 12.24
C ALA A 310 -11.03 12.36 11.62
N SER A 311 -10.35 11.30 12.04
CA SER A 311 -10.64 9.93 11.58
C SER A 311 -12.02 9.44 12.04
N TYR A 312 -12.41 9.74 13.29
CA TYR A 312 -13.74 9.45 13.80
C TYR A 312 -14.86 10.13 13.00
N GLU A 313 -14.72 11.43 12.73
CA GLU A 313 -15.70 12.17 11.92
C GLU A 313 -15.70 11.72 10.45
N ALA A 314 -14.56 11.31 9.90
CA ALA A 314 -14.49 10.73 8.57
C ALA A 314 -15.30 9.43 8.49
N GLU A 315 -15.15 8.50 9.46
CA GLU A 315 -15.98 7.29 9.52
C GLU A 315 -17.47 7.61 9.65
N LYS A 316 -17.85 8.54 10.52
CA LYS A 316 -19.24 8.99 10.62
C LYS A 316 -19.77 9.56 9.31
N SER A 317 -18.94 10.32 8.59
CA SER A 317 -19.29 10.87 7.28
C SER A 317 -19.53 9.76 6.26
N ILE A 318 -18.69 8.74 6.23
CA ILE A 318 -18.88 7.56 5.36
C ILE A 318 -20.22 6.88 5.67
N LEU A 319 -20.51 6.62 6.94
CA LEU A 319 -21.78 6.00 7.35
C LEU A 319 -22.98 6.85 6.95
N ARG A 320 -22.90 8.18 7.11
CA ARG A 320 -23.94 9.12 6.69
C ARG A 320 -24.18 9.04 5.19
N HIS A 321 -23.13 9.08 4.38
CA HIS A 321 -23.26 8.97 2.93
C HIS A 321 -23.86 7.64 2.49
N ILE A 322 -23.52 6.54 3.16
CA ILE A 322 -24.13 5.22 2.90
C ILE A 322 -25.62 5.26 3.19
N LEU A 323 -26.02 5.84 4.34
CA LEU A 323 -27.44 5.96 4.72
C LEU A 323 -28.23 6.87 3.77
N GLU A 324 -27.68 8.02 3.42
CA GLU A 324 -28.27 8.96 2.46
C GLU A 324 -28.31 8.39 1.03
N GLY A 325 -27.43 7.44 0.73
CA GLY A 325 -27.36 6.74 -0.54
C GLY A 325 -28.32 5.57 -0.70
N LYS A 326 -29.04 5.16 0.36
CA LYS A 326 -30.01 4.08 0.27
C LYS A 326 -31.22 4.49 -0.57
N GLU A 327 -31.63 3.62 -1.49
CA GLU A 327 -32.77 3.84 -2.39
C GLU A 327 -32.70 5.19 -3.15
N ALA A 328 -31.49 5.70 -3.38
CA ALA A 328 -31.27 7.05 -3.90
C ALA A 328 -31.02 7.08 -5.41
N VAL A 329 -30.98 5.94 -6.09
CA VAL A 329 -30.70 5.86 -7.53
C VAL A 329 -31.67 4.86 -8.20
N THR A 330 -31.88 5.03 -9.50
CA THR A 330 -32.58 4.05 -10.32
C THR A 330 -31.64 2.88 -10.61
N PRO A 331 -32.08 1.63 -10.41
CA PRO A 331 -31.30 0.46 -10.79
C PRO A 331 -30.91 0.49 -12.28
N LEU A 332 -29.72 0.02 -12.60
CA LEU A 332 -29.28 -0.08 -14.00
C LEU A 332 -30.12 -1.10 -14.78
N MET A 333 -30.60 -2.11 -14.10
CA MET A 333 -31.51 -3.14 -14.63
C MET A 333 -32.51 -3.54 -13.57
N GLU A 334 -33.74 -3.79 -13.96
CA GLU A 334 -34.74 -4.40 -13.06
C GLU A 334 -34.35 -5.84 -12.73
N ARG A 335 -33.79 -6.55 -13.71
CA ARG A 335 -33.34 -7.94 -13.57
C ARG A 335 -32.18 -8.24 -14.50
N VAL A 336 -31.11 -8.81 -13.98
CA VAL A 336 -29.96 -9.27 -14.78
C VAL A 336 -30.38 -10.53 -15.57
N PRO A 337 -30.12 -10.57 -16.90
CA PRO A 337 -30.38 -11.75 -17.72
C PRO A 337 -29.64 -12.99 -17.21
N GLY A 338 -30.35 -14.13 -17.13
CA GLY A 338 -29.77 -15.37 -16.60
C GLY A 338 -28.57 -15.87 -17.39
N GLU A 339 -28.55 -15.66 -18.69
CA GLU A 339 -27.50 -16.06 -19.62
C GLU A 339 -26.11 -15.47 -19.22
N LEU A 340 -26.09 -14.23 -18.73
CA LEU A 340 -24.88 -13.58 -18.29
C LEU A 340 -24.29 -14.16 -16.99
N MET A 341 -25.10 -14.89 -16.25
CA MET A 341 -24.76 -15.42 -14.93
C MET A 341 -24.52 -16.94 -14.92
N GLU A 342 -24.72 -17.64 -16.01
CA GLU A 342 -24.63 -19.12 -16.07
C GLU A 342 -23.25 -19.63 -15.62
N LYS A 343 -22.19 -18.96 -16.06
CA LYS A 343 -20.79 -19.34 -15.76
C LYS A 343 -20.26 -18.77 -14.44
N LEU A 344 -21.07 -18.02 -13.71
CA LEU A 344 -20.67 -17.40 -12.45
C LEU A 344 -20.96 -18.31 -11.27
N THR A 345 -20.12 -18.24 -10.24
CA THR A 345 -20.38 -18.86 -8.95
C THR A 345 -21.58 -18.18 -8.26
N SER A 346 -22.14 -18.80 -7.22
CA SER A 346 -23.26 -18.21 -6.47
C SER A 346 -22.92 -16.84 -5.89
N GLY A 347 -21.71 -16.66 -5.34
CA GLY A 347 -21.26 -15.37 -4.83
C GLY A 347 -21.07 -14.33 -5.92
N GLN A 348 -20.51 -14.69 -7.07
CA GLN A 348 -20.37 -13.79 -8.21
C GLN A 348 -21.73 -13.37 -8.78
N ARG A 349 -22.71 -14.31 -8.86
CA ARG A 349 -24.09 -13.98 -9.25
C ARG A 349 -24.75 -13.00 -8.30
N ALA A 350 -24.62 -13.23 -6.99
CA ALA A 350 -25.17 -12.34 -5.98
C ALA A 350 -24.56 -10.92 -6.09
N ALA A 351 -23.25 -10.83 -6.22
CA ALA A 351 -22.55 -9.54 -6.36
C ALA A 351 -22.92 -8.83 -7.69
N THR A 352 -23.05 -9.56 -8.79
CA THR A 352 -23.48 -9.00 -10.09
C THR A 352 -24.88 -8.42 -10.01
N ARG A 353 -25.83 -9.15 -9.41
CA ARG A 353 -27.18 -8.64 -9.16
C ARG A 353 -27.17 -7.42 -8.27
N MET A 354 -26.43 -7.47 -7.15
CA MET A 354 -26.33 -6.37 -6.23
C MET A 354 -25.81 -5.08 -6.90
N ILE A 355 -24.87 -5.18 -7.85
CA ILE A 355 -24.37 -4.01 -8.59
C ILE A 355 -25.39 -3.46 -9.58
N LEU A 356 -26.09 -4.33 -10.30
CA LEU A 356 -26.93 -3.93 -11.44
C LEU A 356 -28.40 -3.67 -11.08
N GLU A 357 -28.92 -4.36 -10.05
CA GLU A 357 -30.33 -4.31 -9.63
C GLU A 357 -30.55 -3.42 -8.40
N THR A 358 -29.48 -2.86 -7.81
CA THR A 358 -29.60 -2.02 -6.62
C THR A 358 -30.16 -0.63 -6.90
N SER A 359 -30.97 -0.13 -6.00
CA SER A 359 -31.33 1.30 -5.90
C SER A 359 -30.43 2.08 -4.97
N ASP A 360 -29.47 1.43 -4.31
CA ASP A 360 -28.52 2.06 -3.42
C ASP A 360 -27.38 2.70 -4.22
N ARG A 361 -27.00 3.93 -3.87
CA ARG A 361 -25.89 4.65 -4.51
C ARG A 361 -24.53 3.99 -4.24
N PHE A 362 -24.35 3.38 -3.09
CA PHE A 362 -23.10 2.76 -2.67
C PHE A 362 -23.29 1.26 -2.47
N THR A 363 -22.47 0.49 -3.16
CA THR A 363 -22.48 -0.97 -3.08
C THR A 363 -21.07 -1.47 -2.76
N VAL A 364 -20.93 -2.31 -1.75
CA VAL A 364 -19.65 -2.87 -1.32
C VAL A 364 -19.61 -4.36 -1.64
N VAL A 365 -18.64 -4.77 -2.46
CA VAL A 365 -18.38 -6.17 -2.78
C VAL A 365 -17.04 -6.57 -2.21
N GLN A 366 -17.07 -7.42 -1.19
CA GLN A 366 -15.87 -7.99 -0.61
C GLN A 366 -15.58 -9.36 -1.22
N GLY A 367 -14.33 -9.57 -1.63
CA GLY A 367 -13.87 -10.85 -2.14
C GLY A 367 -12.37 -11.01 -1.96
N TYR A 368 -11.95 -12.20 -1.53
CA TYR A 368 -10.53 -12.53 -1.40
C TYR A 368 -9.81 -12.48 -2.75
N ALA A 369 -8.48 -12.47 -2.71
CA ALA A 369 -7.68 -12.58 -3.93
C ALA A 369 -7.99 -13.90 -4.64
N GLY A 370 -8.08 -13.88 -5.98
CA GLY A 370 -8.31 -15.07 -6.79
C GLY A 370 -9.72 -15.64 -6.81
N VAL A 371 -10.74 -15.00 -6.20
CA VAL A 371 -12.15 -15.46 -6.27
C VAL A 371 -12.84 -15.13 -7.61
N GLY A 372 -12.10 -14.64 -8.59
CA GLY A 372 -12.64 -14.34 -9.91
C GLY A 372 -13.39 -13.01 -10.01
N LYS A 373 -12.96 -11.97 -9.27
CA LYS A 373 -13.51 -10.61 -9.38
C LYS A 373 -13.48 -10.08 -10.81
N THR A 374 -12.43 -10.36 -11.55
CA THR A 374 -12.31 -9.98 -12.97
C THR A 374 -13.38 -10.63 -13.83
N THR A 375 -13.73 -11.90 -13.59
CA THR A 375 -14.82 -12.60 -14.27
C THR A 375 -16.16 -11.97 -13.97
N GLN A 376 -16.39 -11.57 -12.71
CA GLN A 376 -17.59 -10.85 -12.31
C GLN A 376 -17.68 -9.47 -12.98
N PHE A 377 -16.58 -8.71 -13.04
CA PHE A 377 -16.56 -7.42 -13.75
C PHE A 377 -16.86 -7.56 -15.24
N ARG A 378 -16.37 -8.61 -15.89
CA ARG A 378 -16.74 -8.90 -17.29
C ARG A 378 -18.25 -9.11 -17.45
N ALA A 379 -18.88 -9.83 -16.53
CA ALA A 379 -20.33 -10.04 -16.56
C ALA A 379 -21.08 -8.72 -16.38
N VAL A 380 -20.65 -7.85 -15.44
CA VAL A 380 -21.21 -6.51 -15.24
C VAL A 380 -21.06 -5.66 -16.51
N MET A 381 -19.89 -5.64 -17.13
CA MET A 381 -19.65 -4.86 -18.35
C MET A 381 -20.44 -5.42 -19.54
N SER A 382 -20.60 -6.73 -19.65
CA SER A 382 -21.47 -7.36 -20.67
C SER A 382 -22.91 -6.92 -20.48
N ALA A 383 -23.41 -6.89 -19.25
CA ALA A 383 -24.77 -6.43 -18.94
C ALA A 383 -24.95 -4.93 -19.30
N VAL A 384 -24.01 -4.09 -18.89
CA VAL A 384 -24.03 -2.64 -19.21
C VAL A 384 -24.04 -2.42 -20.74
N ASN A 385 -23.26 -3.20 -21.49
CA ASN A 385 -23.21 -3.10 -22.96
C ASN A 385 -24.49 -3.57 -23.67
N MET A 386 -25.34 -4.32 -22.99
CA MET A 386 -26.67 -4.71 -23.51
C MET A 386 -27.71 -3.59 -23.41
N LEU A 387 -27.45 -2.58 -22.57
CA LEU A 387 -28.33 -1.43 -22.46
C LEU A 387 -28.30 -0.58 -23.75
N PRO A 388 -29.42 0.07 -24.11
CA PRO A 388 -29.45 1.05 -25.18
C PRO A 388 -28.36 2.11 -24.98
N GLU A 389 -27.73 2.58 -26.04
CA GLU A 389 -26.61 3.52 -25.96
C GLU A 389 -26.96 4.79 -25.17
N SER A 390 -28.21 5.26 -25.28
CA SER A 390 -28.75 6.42 -24.55
C SER A 390 -28.89 6.20 -23.03
N GLU A 391 -28.97 4.95 -22.59
CA GLU A 391 -29.16 4.57 -21.18
C GLU A 391 -27.88 3.97 -20.57
N ARG A 392 -26.86 3.78 -21.39
CA ARG A 392 -25.61 3.14 -20.97
C ARG A 392 -24.79 4.07 -20.10
N PRO A 393 -24.51 3.71 -18.81
CA PRO A 393 -23.70 4.54 -17.94
C PRO A 393 -22.23 4.50 -18.37
N ARG A 394 -21.53 5.58 -18.10
CA ARG A 394 -20.07 5.58 -18.16
C ARG A 394 -19.51 4.83 -16.94
N VAL A 395 -18.76 3.76 -17.18
CA VAL A 395 -18.10 2.98 -16.12
C VAL A 395 -16.62 3.38 -16.05
N VAL A 396 -16.18 3.83 -14.88
CA VAL A 396 -14.78 4.21 -14.63
C VAL A 396 -14.25 3.36 -13.48
N GLY A 397 -13.12 2.69 -13.72
CA GLY A 397 -12.42 1.91 -12.71
C GLY A 397 -11.26 2.70 -12.09
N LEU A 398 -11.10 2.62 -10.77
CA LEU A 398 -9.96 3.19 -10.06
C LEU A 398 -9.23 2.07 -9.32
N GLY A 399 -7.92 1.99 -9.51
CA GLY A 399 -7.10 0.95 -8.90
C GLY A 399 -5.86 1.51 -8.21
N PRO A 400 -5.48 1.00 -7.02
CA PRO A 400 -4.31 1.48 -6.28
C PRO A 400 -2.98 1.05 -6.91
N THR A 401 -3.00 0.12 -7.87
CA THR A 401 -1.80 -0.41 -8.52
C THR A 401 -2.02 -0.57 -10.02
N HIS A 402 -0.95 -0.44 -10.80
CA HIS A 402 -0.98 -0.68 -12.26
C HIS A 402 -1.53 -2.06 -12.61
N ARG A 403 -1.29 -3.06 -11.77
CA ARG A 403 -1.82 -4.41 -11.97
C ARG A 403 -3.35 -4.44 -11.83
N ALA A 404 -3.89 -3.83 -10.76
CA ALA A 404 -5.34 -3.74 -10.56
C ALA A 404 -6.02 -2.99 -11.71
N VAL A 405 -5.42 -1.90 -12.18
CA VAL A 405 -5.87 -1.16 -13.37
C VAL A 405 -5.83 -2.05 -14.61
N GLY A 406 -4.74 -2.79 -14.84
CA GLY A 406 -4.60 -3.73 -15.96
C GLY A 406 -5.67 -4.83 -15.94
N GLU A 407 -5.97 -5.40 -14.77
CA GLU A 407 -7.02 -6.39 -14.59
C GLU A 407 -8.42 -5.84 -14.91
N MET A 408 -8.73 -4.62 -14.46
CA MET A 408 -9.99 -3.94 -14.78
C MET A 408 -10.11 -3.63 -16.27
N ARG A 409 -9.04 -3.14 -16.91
CA ARG A 409 -9.01 -2.91 -18.36
C ARG A 409 -9.21 -4.21 -19.15
N SER A 410 -8.63 -5.33 -18.70
CA SER A 410 -8.83 -6.64 -19.33
C SER A 410 -10.27 -7.13 -19.21
N ALA A 411 -11.03 -6.64 -18.24
CA ALA A 411 -12.45 -6.88 -18.07
C ALA A 411 -13.35 -5.90 -18.85
N GLY A 412 -12.77 -4.96 -19.60
CA GLY A 412 -13.50 -3.98 -20.40
C GLY A 412 -13.88 -2.69 -19.66
N VAL A 413 -13.28 -2.45 -18.47
CA VAL A 413 -13.55 -1.23 -17.69
C VAL A 413 -12.51 -0.15 -18.08
N ASP A 414 -12.98 1.10 -18.31
CA ASP A 414 -12.10 2.25 -18.42
C ASP A 414 -11.48 2.55 -17.05
N ALA A 415 -10.22 2.18 -16.83
CA ALA A 415 -9.58 2.21 -15.51
C ALA A 415 -8.33 3.09 -15.48
N GLN A 416 -8.14 3.75 -14.34
CA GLN A 416 -7.01 4.64 -14.05
C GLN A 416 -6.29 4.22 -12.76
#